data_568ee4cb7db1cb3d6d9310d5d4c97123
#
_entry.id   568ee4cb7db1cb3d6d9310d5d4c97123
#
_cell.length_a   1.000
_cell.length_b   1.000
_cell.length_c   1.000
_cell.angle_alpha   90.00
_cell.angle_beta   90.00
_cell.angle_gamma   90.00
#
_symmetry.space_group_name_H-M   'P 1'
#
loop_
_entity.id
_entity.type
_entity.pdbx_description
1 polymer ?
#
loop_
_entity_poly.entity_id
_entity_poly.type
_entity_poly.pdbx_seq_one_letter_code
_entity_poly.pdbx_strand_id
1 'polypeptide(L)'
;SEGNHYMEKVRDEMIKMSRDESERYLYLREQMAIRDKESQLRSAENRGRREGREEGRKEGRKQGEILKLITMVKKKIENGDSIAKIADDLLEDADVIEKIYDIVKENPEKTREEICEILMNQKI
;
A
#
# COMPACT_ATOMS: atom_id res chain seq x y z
N SER A 1 -10.20 -39.88 26.78
CA SER A 1 -10.45 -38.52 26.31
C SER A 1 -11.26 -38.51 25.02
N GLU A 2 -12.03 -37.48 24.80
CA GLU A 2 -12.89 -37.34 23.63
C GLU A 2 -12.12 -37.38 22.30
N GLY A 3 -10.89 -36.86 22.27
CA GLY A 3 -10.03 -36.85 21.10
C GLY A 3 -9.62 -38.25 20.65
N ASN A 4 -9.31 -39.14 21.60
CA ASN A 4 -8.95 -40.53 21.29
C ASN A 4 -10.14 -41.34 20.78
N HIS A 5 -11.32 -41.09 21.32
CA HIS A 5 -12.54 -41.77 20.88
C HIS A 5 -12.92 -41.34 19.45
N TYR A 6 -12.77 -40.07 19.11
CA TYR A 6 -12.99 -39.56 17.77
C TYR A 6 -12.02 -40.18 16.76
N MET A 7 -10.73 -40.26 17.10
CA MET A 7 -9.70 -40.85 16.22
C MET A 7 -9.93 -42.35 15.98
N GLU A 8 -10.36 -43.08 16.98
CA GLU A 8 -10.73 -44.50 16.86
C GLU A 8 -11.90 -44.67 15.91
N LYS A 9 -12.92 -43.82 16.02
CA LYS A 9 -14.11 -43.88 15.18
C LYS A 9 -13.79 -43.61 13.73
N VAL A 10 -12.93 -42.62 13.45
CA VAL A 10 -12.47 -42.34 12.10
C VAL A 10 -11.67 -43.52 11.52
N ARG A 11 -10.80 -44.13 12.32
CA ARG A 11 -10.03 -45.29 11.95
C ARG A 11 -10.92 -46.49 11.62
N ASP A 12 -11.94 -46.73 12.42
CA ASP A 12 -12.90 -47.83 12.22
C ASP A 12 -13.70 -47.64 10.93
N GLU A 13 -14.09 -46.42 10.61
CA GLU A 13 -14.77 -46.08 9.36
C GLU A 13 -13.86 -46.31 8.16
N MET A 14 -12.58 -45.94 8.23
CA MET A 14 -11.61 -46.17 7.16
C MET A 14 -11.33 -47.65 6.90
N ILE A 15 -11.32 -48.47 7.96
CA ILE A 15 -11.14 -49.95 7.85
C ILE A 15 -12.32 -50.60 7.16
N LYS A 16 -13.52 -50.06 7.32
CA LYS A 16 -14.73 -50.57 6.65
C LYS A 16 -14.84 -50.28 5.19
N MET A 17 -14.05 -49.30 4.69
CA MET A 17 -14.03 -48.94 3.26
C MET A 17 -13.28 -49.98 2.46
N SER A 18 -13.77 -50.27 1.23
CA SER A 18 -13.00 -51.04 0.27
C SER A 18 -11.73 -50.27 -0.13
N ARG A 19 -10.77 -51.03 -0.67
CA ARG A 19 -9.51 -50.41 -1.14
C ARG A 19 -9.76 -49.31 -2.17
N ASP A 20 -10.67 -49.53 -3.10
CA ASP A 20 -11.02 -48.56 -4.13
C ASP A 20 -11.70 -47.31 -3.55
N GLU A 21 -12.58 -47.51 -2.57
CA GLU A 21 -13.22 -46.39 -1.88
C GLU A 21 -12.23 -45.57 -1.05
N SER A 22 -11.27 -46.22 -0.40
CA SER A 22 -10.21 -45.55 0.35
C SER A 22 -9.32 -44.71 -0.55
N GLU A 23 -8.93 -45.25 -1.72
CA GLU A 23 -8.13 -44.53 -2.70
C GLU A 23 -8.88 -43.31 -3.25
N ARG A 24 -10.18 -43.50 -3.52
CA ARG A 24 -11.04 -42.40 -4.00
C ARG A 24 -11.18 -41.31 -2.94
N TYR A 25 -11.37 -41.68 -1.68
CA TYR A 25 -11.48 -40.76 -0.58
C TYR A 25 -10.20 -39.94 -0.40
N LEU A 26 -9.03 -40.57 -0.43
CA LEU A 26 -7.74 -39.89 -0.33
C LEU A 26 -7.50 -38.94 -1.50
N TYR A 27 -7.85 -39.39 -2.71
CA TYR A 27 -7.76 -38.54 -3.90
C TYR A 27 -8.62 -37.28 -3.77
N LEU A 28 -9.87 -37.43 -3.34
CA LEU A 28 -10.79 -36.30 -3.15
C LEU A 28 -10.28 -35.34 -2.08
N ARG A 29 -9.75 -35.85 -0.97
CA ARG A 29 -9.16 -35.02 0.09
C ARG A 29 -7.97 -34.22 -0.43
N GLU A 30 -7.13 -34.86 -1.22
CA GLU A 30 -5.98 -34.18 -1.82
C GLU A 30 -6.43 -33.08 -2.77
N GLN A 31 -7.42 -33.35 -3.63
CA GLN A 31 -7.98 -32.35 -4.54
C GLN A 31 -8.61 -31.18 -3.80
N MET A 32 -9.31 -31.44 -2.70
CA MET A 32 -9.88 -30.38 -1.87
C MET A 32 -8.81 -29.53 -1.21
N ALA A 33 -7.72 -30.14 -0.73
CA ALA A 33 -6.60 -29.41 -0.13
C ALA A 33 -5.91 -28.52 -1.17
N ILE A 34 -5.75 -29.00 -2.39
CA ILE A 34 -5.18 -28.20 -3.49
C ILE A 34 -6.07 -27.00 -3.83
N ARG A 35 -7.38 -27.22 -3.92
CA ARG A 35 -8.34 -26.13 -4.19
C ARG A 35 -8.35 -25.09 -3.09
N ASP A 36 -8.29 -25.50 -1.83
CA ASP A 36 -8.23 -24.58 -0.69
C ASP A 36 -6.97 -23.73 -0.74
N LYS A 37 -5.84 -24.35 -1.05
CA LYS A 37 -4.56 -23.65 -1.20
C LYS A 37 -4.60 -22.63 -2.32
N GLU A 38 -5.13 -23.01 -3.49
CA GLU A 38 -5.29 -22.12 -4.64
C GLU A 38 -6.21 -20.94 -4.31
N SER A 39 -7.31 -21.23 -3.60
CA SER A 39 -8.26 -20.20 -3.17
C SER A 39 -7.62 -19.20 -2.20
N GLN A 40 -6.82 -19.69 -1.25
CA GLN A 40 -6.09 -18.84 -0.30
C GLN A 40 -5.06 -17.96 -1.01
N LEU A 41 -4.32 -18.52 -1.97
CA LEU A 41 -3.35 -17.77 -2.76
C LEU A 41 -4.04 -16.67 -3.59
N ARG A 42 -5.15 -17.00 -4.22
CA ARG A 42 -5.93 -16.04 -5.01
C ARG A 42 -6.46 -14.90 -4.16
N SER A 43 -6.95 -15.22 -2.96
CA SER A 43 -7.43 -14.23 -2.00
C SER A 43 -6.30 -13.30 -1.54
N ALA A 44 -5.12 -13.86 -1.28
CA ALA A 44 -3.94 -13.10 -0.88
C ALA A 44 -3.48 -12.17 -2.01
N GLU A 45 -3.46 -12.65 -3.26
CA GLU A 45 -3.12 -11.83 -4.42
C GLU A 45 -4.10 -10.68 -4.62
N ASN A 46 -5.39 -10.95 -4.52
CA ASN A 46 -6.44 -9.93 -4.66
C ASN A 46 -6.33 -8.87 -3.56
N ARG A 47 -6.01 -9.27 -2.34
CA ARG A 47 -5.79 -8.36 -1.22
C ARG A 47 -4.56 -7.49 -1.48
N GLY A 48 -3.45 -8.09 -1.92
CA GLY A 48 -2.23 -7.37 -2.25
C GLY A 48 -2.44 -6.33 -3.34
N ARG A 49 -3.18 -6.66 -4.39
CA ARG A 49 -3.51 -5.72 -5.47
C ARG A 49 -4.35 -4.56 -4.96
N ARG A 50 -5.32 -4.83 -4.10
CA ARG A 50 -6.20 -3.80 -3.53
C ARG A 50 -5.42 -2.85 -2.65
N GLU A 51 -4.58 -3.39 -1.76
CA GLU A 51 -3.73 -2.60 -0.87
C GLU A 51 -2.74 -1.75 -1.66
N GLY A 52 -2.11 -2.33 -2.69
CA GLY A 52 -1.20 -1.62 -3.57
C GLY A 52 -1.86 -0.47 -4.32
N ARG A 53 -3.10 -0.68 -4.80
CA ARG A 53 -3.87 0.38 -5.45
C ARG A 53 -4.22 1.51 -4.50
N GLU A 54 -4.59 1.19 -3.26
CA GLU A 54 -4.91 2.19 -2.25
C GLU A 54 -3.69 3.00 -1.85
N GLU A 55 -2.55 2.35 -1.65
CA GLU A 55 -1.29 3.03 -1.36
C GLU A 55 -0.87 3.94 -2.50
N GLY A 56 -0.94 3.44 -3.73
CA GLY A 56 -0.61 4.23 -4.92
C GLY A 56 -1.50 5.45 -5.06
N ARG A 57 -2.79 5.31 -4.76
CA ARG A 57 -3.73 6.44 -4.80
C ARG A 57 -3.42 7.47 -3.74
N LYS A 58 -3.09 7.04 -2.52
CA LYS A 58 -2.71 7.94 -1.42
C LYS A 58 -1.42 8.69 -1.73
N GLU A 59 -0.42 7.99 -2.25
CA GLU A 59 0.85 8.61 -2.65
C GLU A 59 0.65 9.60 -3.79
N GLY A 60 -0.14 9.23 -4.80
CA GLY A 60 -0.47 10.12 -5.91
C GLY A 60 -1.18 11.39 -5.45
N ARG A 61 -2.09 11.27 -4.48
CA ARG A 61 -2.78 12.42 -3.90
C ARG A 61 -1.82 13.33 -3.16
N LYS A 62 -0.92 12.76 -2.35
CA LYS A 62 0.10 13.53 -1.63
C LYS A 62 1.03 14.25 -2.58
N GLN A 63 1.50 13.57 -3.63
CA GLN A 63 2.34 14.20 -4.65
C GLN A 63 1.62 15.34 -5.36
N GLY A 64 0.34 15.13 -5.70
CA GLY A 64 -0.48 16.16 -6.32
C GLY A 64 -0.65 17.40 -5.44
N GLU A 65 -0.86 17.20 -4.14
CA GLU A 65 -0.96 18.29 -3.17
C GLU A 65 0.35 19.05 -3.03
N ILE A 66 1.48 18.34 -2.98
CA ILE A 66 2.82 18.97 -2.92
C ILE A 66 3.11 19.75 -4.18
N LEU A 67 2.82 19.20 -5.37
CA LEU A 67 3.02 19.90 -6.64
C LEU A 67 2.20 21.19 -6.71
N LYS A 68 0.95 21.13 -6.26
CA LYS A 68 0.09 22.30 -6.20
C LYS A 68 0.64 23.35 -5.25
N LEU A 69 1.12 22.93 -4.08
CA LEU A 69 1.72 23.81 -3.10
C LEU A 69 2.97 24.49 -3.66
N ILE A 70 3.85 23.74 -4.32
CA ILE A 70 5.05 24.28 -4.95
C ILE A 70 4.68 25.34 -6.00
N THR A 71 3.67 25.05 -6.82
CA THR A 71 3.19 25.99 -7.84
C THR A 71 2.73 27.30 -7.20
N MET A 72 1.97 27.23 -6.11
CA MET A 72 1.50 28.42 -5.40
C MET A 72 2.62 29.18 -4.72
N VAL A 73 3.56 28.48 -4.10
CA VAL A 73 4.73 29.11 -3.47
C VAL A 73 5.61 29.82 -4.50
N LYS A 74 5.89 29.19 -5.64
CA LYS A 74 6.65 29.81 -6.74
C LYS A 74 6.02 31.12 -7.17
N LYS A 75 4.72 31.12 -7.36
CA LYS A 75 3.98 32.32 -7.76
C LYS A 75 4.05 33.42 -6.71
N LYS A 76 3.94 33.08 -5.44
CA LYS A 76 4.06 34.02 -4.32
C LYS A 76 5.49 34.60 -4.21
N ILE A 77 6.50 33.78 -4.45
CA ILE A 77 7.90 34.24 -4.50
C ILE A 77 8.09 35.24 -5.64
N GLU A 78 7.54 34.98 -6.81
CA GLU A 78 7.59 35.93 -7.96
C GLU A 78 6.93 37.27 -7.63
N ASN A 79 5.90 37.24 -6.79
CA ASN A 79 5.24 38.45 -6.30
C ASN A 79 6.03 39.16 -5.20
N GLY A 80 7.14 38.61 -4.74
CA GLY A 80 7.98 39.20 -3.72
C GLY A 80 7.50 38.99 -2.28
N ASP A 81 6.61 38.02 -2.07
CA ASP A 81 6.06 37.73 -0.75
C ASP A 81 7.10 37.06 0.15
N SER A 82 7.05 37.39 1.44
CA SER A 82 7.91 36.76 2.45
C SER A 82 7.41 35.37 2.82
N ILE A 83 8.30 34.56 3.43
CA ILE A 83 7.94 33.21 3.91
C ILE A 83 6.75 33.28 4.86
N ALA A 84 6.76 34.23 5.81
CA ALA A 84 5.68 34.39 6.78
C ALA A 84 4.33 34.71 6.11
N LYS A 85 4.36 35.58 5.11
CA LYS A 85 3.16 35.94 4.34
C LYS A 85 2.63 34.79 3.53
N ILE A 86 3.52 34.04 2.87
CA ILE A 86 3.15 32.87 2.08
C ILE A 86 2.49 31.81 2.99
N ALA A 87 3.11 31.52 4.13
CA ALA A 87 2.59 30.57 5.10
C ALA A 87 1.20 30.97 5.59
N ASP A 88 1.00 32.23 5.88
CA ASP A 88 -0.29 32.76 6.35
C ASP A 88 -1.35 32.69 5.25
N ASP A 89 -1.02 33.13 4.04
CA ASP A 89 -1.94 33.14 2.90
C ASP A 89 -2.39 31.71 2.50
N LEU A 90 -1.48 30.75 2.57
CA LEU A 90 -1.76 29.36 2.18
C LEU A 90 -2.21 28.48 3.34
N LEU A 91 -2.26 29.03 4.55
CA LEU A 91 -2.62 28.30 5.78
C LEU A 91 -1.74 27.08 5.99
N GLU A 92 -0.45 27.23 5.71
CA GLU A 92 0.54 26.18 5.85
C GLU A 92 1.56 26.52 6.94
N ASP A 93 2.22 25.46 7.45
CA ASP A 93 3.30 25.62 8.43
C ASP A 93 4.47 26.39 7.80
N ALA A 94 4.99 27.36 8.52
CA ALA A 94 6.12 28.18 8.08
C ALA A 94 7.36 27.34 7.76
N ASP A 95 7.60 26.25 8.51
CA ASP A 95 8.73 25.34 8.28
C ASP A 95 8.63 24.64 6.92
N VAL A 96 7.43 24.23 6.52
CA VAL A 96 7.17 23.61 5.21
C VAL A 96 7.40 24.62 4.09
N ILE A 97 6.87 25.83 4.26
CA ILE A 97 7.03 26.91 3.26
C ILE A 97 8.50 27.29 3.13
N GLU A 98 9.24 27.38 4.23
CA GLU A 98 10.67 27.69 4.22
C GLU A 98 11.48 26.68 3.39
N LYS A 99 11.21 25.39 3.56
CA LYS A 99 11.87 24.34 2.80
C LYS A 99 11.63 24.50 1.29
N ILE A 100 10.39 24.74 0.91
CA ILE A 100 10.03 24.93 -0.50
C ILE A 100 10.64 26.21 -1.03
N TYR A 101 10.56 27.29 -0.25
CA TYR A 101 11.11 28.60 -0.58
C TYR A 101 12.62 28.51 -0.88
N ASP A 102 13.37 27.88 0.00
CA ASP A 102 14.82 27.74 -0.15
C ASP A 102 15.18 26.93 -1.39
N ILE A 103 14.47 25.83 -1.66
CA ILE A 103 14.70 25.01 -2.85
C ILE A 103 14.40 25.80 -4.12
N VAL A 104 13.31 26.54 -4.14
CA VAL A 104 12.91 27.36 -5.29
C VAL A 104 13.92 28.48 -5.54
N LYS A 105 14.38 29.15 -4.50
CA LYS A 105 15.37 30.24 -4.60
C LYS A 105 16.72 29.74 -5.10
N GLU A 106 17.15 28.57 -4.65
CA GLU A 106 18.41 27.96 -5.09
C GLU A 106 18.33 27.37 -6.50
N ASN A 107 17.13 27.04 -6.97
CA ASN A 107 16.91 26.36 -8.24
C ASN A 107 15.80 27.04 -9.05
N PRO A 108 15.99 28.32 -9.46
CA PRO A 108 14.93 29.08 -10.14
C PRO A 108 14.53 28.52 -11.51
N GLU A 109 15.38 27.71 -12.12
CA GLU A 109 15.16 27.13 -13.45
C GLU A 109 14.45 25.76 -13.40
N LYS A 110 14.36 25.16 -12.23
CA LYS A 110 13.78 23.82 -12.11
C LYS A 110 12.25 23.84 -12.15
N THR A 111 11.69 22.78 -12.74
CA THR A 111 10.24 22.60 -12.78
C THR A 111 9.71 22.21 -11.39
N ARG A 112 8.41 22.36 -11.19
CA ARG A 112 7.77 21.93 -9.93
C ARG A 112 7.98 20.44 -9.65
N GLU A 113 8.01 19.62 -10.69
CA GLU A 113 8.26 18.19 -10.57
C GLU A 113 9.67 17.91 -10.04
N GLU A 114 10.67 18.62 -10.55
CA GLU A 114 12.04 18.51 -10.09
C GLU A 114 12.21 19.02 -8.66
N ILE A 115 11.53 20.11 -8.31
CA ILE A 115 11.52 20.64 -6.94
C ILE A 115 10.86 19.64 -5.98
N CYS A 116 9.75 19.04 -6.38
CA CYS A 116 9.07 18.02 -5.61
C CYS A 116 9.99 16.83 -5.31
N GLU A 117 10.74 16.40 -6.32
CA GLU A 117 11.71 15.31 -6.18
C GLU A 117 12.80 15.63 -5.16
N ILE A 118 13.36 16.85 -5.22
CA ILE A 118 14.36 17.32 -4.26
C ILE A 118 13.77 17.32 -2.84
N LEU A 119 12.55 17.83 -2.69
CA LEU A 119 11.86 17.91 -1.39
C LEU A 119 11.61 16.53 -0.81
N MET A 120 11.19 15.57 -1.62
CA MET A 120 10.96 14.19 -1.19
C MET A 120 12.25 13.48 -0.79
N ASN A 121 13.36 13.74 -1.48
CA ASN A 121 14.66 13.14 -1.16
C ASN A 121 15.25 13.69 0.14
N GLN A 122 14.89 14.90 0.55
CA GLN A 122 15.33 15.49 1.81
C GLN A 122 14.65 14.90 3.05
N LYS A 123 13.57 14.15 2.86
CA LYS A 123 12.83 13.50 3.97
C LYS A 123 13.48 12.22 4.48
N ILE A 124 14.55 11.79 3.85
CA ILE A 124 15.33 10.63 4.28
C ILE A 124 16.48 11.08 5.25
#